data_3f0d2e2cc9bf2c45f4a137f16492c243
#
_entry.id   3f0d2e2cc9bf2c45f4a137f16492c243
#
_cell.length_a   1.000
_cell.length_b   1.000
_cell.length_c   1.000
_cell.angle_alpha   90.00
_cell.angle_beta   90.00
_cell.angle_gamma   90.00
#
_symmetry.space_group_name_H-M   'P 1'
#
loop_
_entity.id
_entity.type
_entity.pdbx_description
1 polymer ?
#
loop_
_entity_poly.entity_id
_entity_poly.type
_entity_poly.pdbx_seq_one_letter_code
_entity_poly.pdbx_strand_id
1 'polypeptide(L)'
;CNLDNFKINNSLKKIKNVDGRLDLIKKYPNNIRVFIDYAHTPDALNEVIKSIRNTYNSKISLVFGCGGERDLKKRPLMAKIAKSFCKKIYVTDDNPRKENPKKIRKEIIKYLKGSNYFNIGSREKAIKEALLNAEPNETILIAGKGHENYQDYGNKTISISDRQIIKKLRINKDMINQKKQNFLFNSKILNKIIKEKNFYKFNGLTIDSREIKKDNLFLAIKGKNNDGNQFISKAVKKGASYIVSSKNNKKYKKKIIKVKNPITFLNKFAWLKRENCNAKILAITGSAGKTSLKNMLNILLKKHGNAYASPRSFNNHYGVPISLSNLNSNHQFGIFEVGMSKAGEINQLSQMIKPDLAIITNIAEAHIENFKSIKGIAKAKSEIIRNIKNNGTLILNRDDKFFNYLNNIAKLKNIKVITFGKSKRSDVHLIRIKKYGEIRKIIIRVKNTILKLKIKNINFYNVLASLAVLKKLNLDFKKNIQMFNTFQPSEGRGKIYKIKRYKKNFNLIDESYNANPSSVKNALNSFSEIKKDKF
;
A
#
# COMPACT_ATOMS: atom_id res chain seq x y z
N CYS A 1 -19.86 35.51 -48.95
CA CYS A 1 -21.07 34.99 -48.28
C CYS A 1 -21.50 35.98 -47.21
N ASN A 2 -22.66 36.64 -47.42
CA ASN A 2 -23.28 37.51 -46.41
C ASN A 2 -23.95 36.64 -45.31
N LEU A 3 -23.15 36.07 -44.42
CA LEU A 3 -23.67 35.36 -43.26
C LEU A 3 -23.66 36.29 -42.05
N ASP A 4 -24.79 36.35 -41.35
CA ASP A 4 -24.97 37.13 -40.13
C ASP A 4 -23.97 36.66 -39.04
N ASN A 5 -23.10 37.57 -38.61
CA ASN A 5 -22.09 37.31 -37.59
C ASN A 5 -22.69 36.78 -36.29
N PHE A 6 -23.90 37.16 -35.93
CA PHE A 6 -24.60 36.65 -34.74
C PHE A 6 -25.00 35.17 -34.90
N LYS A 7 -25.49 34.79 -36.09
CA LYS A 7 -25.83 33.39 -36.42
C LYS A 7 -24.58 32.52 -36.48
N ILE A 8 -23.46 33.02 -37.04
CA ILE A 8 -22.17 32.36 -37.08
C ILE A 8 -21.68 32.10 -35.64
N ASN A 9 -21.65 33.13 -34.79
CA ASN A 9 -21.22 33.01 -33.43
C ASN A 9 -22.07 32.03 -32.61
N ASN A 10 -23.36 32.01 -32.79
CA ASN A 10 -24.26 31.07 -32.12
C ASN A 10 -24.09 29.62 -32.63
N SER A 11 -23.78 29.44 -33.89
CA SER A 11 -23.48 28.13 -34.47
C SER A 11 -22.13 27.61 -34.02
N LEU A 12 -21.11 28.48 -33.98
CA LEU A 12 -19.77 28.14 -33.45
C LEU A 12 -19.83 27.71 -31.97
N LYS A 13 -20.67 28.35 -31.14
CA LYS A 13 -20.90 27.95 -29.74
C LYS A 13 -21.52 26.55 -29.59
N LYS A 14 -22.22 26.05 -30.61
CA LYS A 14 -22.86 24.72 -30.63
C LYS A 14 -21.93 23.61 -31.15
N ILE A 15 -20.79 23.95 -31.73
CA ILE A 15 -19.82 22.97 -32.23
C ILE A 15 -19.26 22.17 -31.04
N LYS A 16 -19.46 20.87 -31.06
CA LYS A 16 -18.86 19.95 -30.10
C LYS A 16 -17.41 19.66 -30.49
N ASN A 17 -16.52 19.61 -29.50
CA ASN A 17 -15.14 19.20 -29.74
C ASN A 17 -15.09 17.79 -30.33
N VAL A 18 -14.16 17.57 -31.25
CA VAL A 18 -13.89 16.26 -31.81
C VAL A 18 -13.23 15.39 -30.71
N ASP A 19 -13.77 14.20 -30.51
CA ASP A 19 -13.26 13.26 -29.50
C ASP A 19 -11.76 13.00 -29.66
N GLY A 20 -11.00 13.21 -28.59
CA GLY A 20 -9.56 13.00 -28.58
C GLY A 20 -8.73 14.01 -29.36
N ARG A 21 -9.29 15.21 -29.70
CA ARG A 21 -8.58 16.33 -30.28
C ARG A 21 -8.70 17.54 -29.36
N LEU A 22 -7.63 17.90 -28.66
CA LEU A 22 -7.57 18.91 -27.60
C LEU A 22 -8.82 18.87 -26.70
N ASP A 23 -9.17 17.67 -26.28
CA ASP A 23 -10.42 17.35 -25.63
C ASP A 23 -10.30 17.48 -24.12
N LEU A 24 -10.99 18.45 -23.53
CA LEU A 24 -11.03 18.66 -22.08
C LEU A 24 -11.94 17.63 -21.42
N ILE A 25 -11.36 16.55 -20.93
CA ILE A 25 -12.10 15.44 -20.33
C ILE A 25 -12.62 15.77 -18.94
N LYS A 26 -11.80 16.47 -18.13
CA LYS A 26 -12.15 16.75 -16.73
C LYS A 26 -11.39 17.94 -16.17
N LYS A 27 -12.10 18.71 -15.34
CA LYS A 27 -11.49 19.69 -14.43
C LYS A 27 -11.50 19.08 -13.02
N TYR A 28 -10.34 19.03 -12.39
CA TYR A 28 -10.20 18.60 -11.01
C TYR A 28 -10.08 19.80 -10.07
N PRO A 29 -10.25 19.62 -8.75
CA PRO A 29 -10.03 20.69 -7.77
C PRO A 29 -8.66 21.39 -7.96
N ASN A 30 -8.54 22.62 -7.48
CA ASN A 30 -7.37 23.48 -7.65
C ASN A 30 -7.11 23.86 -9.13
N ASN A 31 -8.17 23.91 -9.95
CA ASN A 31 -8.11 24.31 -11.36
C ASN A 31 -7.13 23.45 -12.20
N ILE A 32 -7.00 22.16 -11.86
CA ILE A 32 -6.23 21.19 -12.66
C ILE A 32 -7.08 20.74 -13.83
N ARG A 33 -6.58 20.95 -15.05
CA ARG A 33 -7.27 20.57 -16.29
C ARG A 33 -6.62 19.34 -16.90
N VAL A 34 -7.41 18.44 -17.47
CA VAL A 34 -6.92 17.23 -18.13
C VAL A 34 -7.43 17.17 -19.55
N PHE A 35 -6.50 17.24 -20.48
CA PHE A 35 -6.77 17.13 -21.91
C PHE A 35 -6.27 15.80 -22.46
N ILE A 36 -7.02 15.27 -23.42
CA ILE A 36 -6.57 14.18 -24.29
C ILE A 36 -6.38 14.72 -25.68
N ASP A 37 -5.31 14.30 -26.35
CA ASP A 37 -5.06 14.63 -27.74
C ASP A 37 -4.41 13.47 -28.50
N TYR A 38 -4.70 13.39 -29.80
CA TYR A 38 -4.14 12.38 -30.70
C TYR A 38 -2.72 12.71 -31.18
N ALA A 39 -2.13 13.82 -30.74
CA ALA A 39 -0.81 14.28 -31.13
C ALA A 39 0.26 13.20 -30.94
N HIS A 40 0.63 12.53 -32.03
CA HIS A 40 1.60 11.45 -32.10
C HIS A 40 2.77 11.75 -33.05
N THR A 41 2.85 12.98 -33.56
CA THR A 41 3.96 13.54 -34.34
C THR A 41 4.58 14.74 -33.62
N PRO A 42 5.83 15.10 -33.94
CA PRO A 42 6.50 16.28 -33.34
C PRO A 42 5.69 17.57 -33.52
N ASP A 43 5.24 17.86 -34.73
CA ASP A 43 4.53 19.10 -35.05
C ASP A 43 3.18 19.17 -34.33
N ALA A 44 2.38 18.09 -34.37
CA ALA A 44 1.12 18.02 -33.66
C ALA A 44 1.31 18.22 -32.14
N LEU A 45 2.33 17.61 -31.56
CA LEU A 45 2.63 17.76 -30.13
C LEU A 45 3.02 19.21 -29.78
N ASN A 46 3.83 19.84 -30.62
CA ASN A 46 4.24 21.24 -30.46
C ASN A 46 3.04 22.18 -30.49
N GLU A 47 2.18 22.03 -31.49
CA GLU A 47 1.00 22.92 -31.69
C GLU A 47 -0.03 22.77 -30.57
N VAL A 48 -0.30 21.54 -30.11
CA VAL A 48 -1.20 21.31 -28.98
C VAL A 48 -0.66 21.92 -27.69
N ILE A 49 0.65 21.79 -27.42
CA ILE A 49 1.29 22.39 -26.25
C ILE A 49 1.22 23.92 -26.30
N LYS A 50 1.53 24.53 -27.46
CA LYS A 50 1.43 25.97 -27.67
C LYS A 50 0.00 26.46 -27.45
N SER A 51 -0.99 25.79 -28.05
CA SER A 51 -2.39 26.12 -27.90
C SER A 51 -2.85 26.14 -26.45
N ILE A 52 -2.48 25.11 -25.67
CA ILE A 52 -2.77 25.04 -24.23
C ILE A 52 -2.10 26.19 -23.47
N ARG A 53 -0.84 26.50 -23.77
CA ARG A 53 -0.10 27.58 -23.09
C ARG A 53 -0.73 28.95 -23.39
N ASN A 54 -1.07 29.22 -24.63
CA ASN A 54 -1.65 30.48 -25.04
C ASN A 54 -3.05 30.68 -24.44
N THR A 55 -3.87 29.61 -24.39
CA THR A 55 -5.24 29.70 -23.88
C THR A 55 -5.31 29.75 -22.35
N TYR A 56 -4.47 29.02 -21.63
CA TYR A 56 -4.63 28.84 -20.18
C TYR A 56 -3.47 29.40 -19.35
N ASN A 57 -2.40 29.87 -19.97
CA ASN A 57 -1.17 30.35 -19.30
C ASN A 57 -0.75 29.45 -18.14
N SER A 58 -0.81 28.12 -18.34
CA SER A 58 -0.61 27.13 -17.29
C SER A 58 0.64 26.31 -17.50
N LYS A 59 1.22 25.81 -16.39
CA LYS A 59 2.30 24.81 -16.44
C LYS A 59 1.72 23.49 -16.97
N ILE A 60 2.47 22.84 -17.87
CA ILE A 60 2.01 21.60 -18.51
C ILE A 60 2.78 20.40 -17.97
N SER A 61 2.04 19.36 -17.61
CA SER A 61 2.55 17.99 -17.43
C SER A 61 2.10 17.14 -18.60
N LEU A 62 3.05 16.49 -19.27
CA LEU A 62 2.79 15.67 -20.46
C LEU A 62 2.89 14.18 -20.12
N VAL A 63 1.87 13.41 -20.54
CA VAL A 63 1.90 11.94 -20.56
C VAL A 63 1.92 11.49 -22.01
N PHE A 64 3.01 10.85 -22.45
CA PHE A 64 3.10 10.41 -23.85
C PHE A 64 3.98 9.17 -24.03
N GLY A 65 3.83 8.50 -25.14
CA GLY A 65 4.68 7.44 -25.65
C GLY A 65 4.85 7.55 -27.16
N CYS A 66 5.60 6.64 -27.74
CA CYS A 66 5.71 6.47 -29.18
C CYS A 66 5.38 5.04 -29.57
N GLY A 67 4.72 4.86 -30.71
CA GLY A 67 4.46 3.55 -31.27
C GLY A 67 5.74 2.85 -31.74
N GLY A 68 5.74 1.52 -31.66
CA GLY A 68 6.74 0.66 -32.30
C GLY A 68 6.47 0.49 -33.78
N GLU A 69 7.45 0.00 -34.53
CA GLU A 69 7.38 -0.24 -35.98
C GLU A 69 6.88 0.97 -36.79
N ARG A 70 7.32 2.17 -36.36
CA ARG A 70 7.00 3.47 -36.97
C ARG A 70 8.27 4.31 -37.04
N ASP A 71 8.17 5.51 -37.58
CA ASP A 71 9.28 6.44 -37.70
C ASP A 71 10.05 6.64 -36.37
N LEU A 72 11.28 6.15 -36.32
CA LEU A 72 12.16 6.25 -35.17
C LEU A 72 12.67 7.69 -34.94
N LYS A 73 12.79 8.48 -36.03
CA LYS A 73 13.30 9.87 -35.96
C LYS A 73 12.41 10.80 -35.16
N LYS A 74 11.11 10.50 -35.05
CA LYS A 74 10.17 11.30 -34.26
C LYS A 74 10.40 11.19 -32.74
N ARG A 75 10.97 10.08 -32.24
CA ARG A 75 11.18 9.84 -30.79
C ARG A 75 12.04 10.92 -30.12
N PRO A 76 13.23 11.25 -30.67
CA PRO A 76 14.06 12.32 -30.16
C PRO A 76 13.42 13.72 -30.32
N LEU A 77 12.71 13.97 -31.40
CA LEU A 77 12.05 15.26 -31.64
C LEU A 77 10.93 15.53 -30.65
N MET A 78 10.04 14.56 -30.45
CA MET A 78 8.97 14.65 -29.44
C MET A 78 9.53 14.81 -28.02
N ALA A 79 10.64 14.11 -27.70
CA ALA A 79 11.32 14.27 -26.42
C ALA A 79 11.90 15.68 -26.22
N LYS A 80 12.52 16.27 -27.26
CA LYS A 80 13.04 17.65 -27.22
C LYS A 80 11.93 18.66 -27.01
N ILE A 81 10.80 18.54 -27.73
CA ILE A 81 9.62 19.40 -27.56
C ILE A 81 9.08 19.28 -26.13
N ALA A 82 8.90 18.07 -25.64
CA ALA A 82 8.45 17.84 -24.26
C ALA A 82 9.39 18.48 -23.24
N LYS A 83 10.70 18.36 -23.44
CA LYS A 83 11.72 18.97 -22.57
C LYS A 83 11.66 20.50 -22.53
N SER A 84 11.42 21.13 -23.69
CA SER A 84 11.39 22.60 -23.82
C SER A 84 10.15 23.21 -23.19
N PHE A 85 9.00 22.56 -23.28
CA PHE A 85 7.73 23.17 -22.94
C PHE A 85 7.04 22.60 -21.70
N CYS A 86 7.38 21.38 -21.25
CA CYS A 86 6.65 20.71 -20.18
C CYS A 86 7.43 20.70 -18.85
N LYS A 87 6.73 21.03 -17.77
CA LYS A 87 7.30 21.01 -16.40
C LYS A 87 7.59 19.60 -15.90
N LYS A 88 6.73 18.63 -16.23
CA LYS A 88 6.86 17.22 -15.87
C LYS A 88 6.52 16.38 -17.11
N ILE A 89 7.26 15.30 -17.31
CA ILE A 89 7.13 14.46 -18.50
C ILE A 89 6.99 13.00 -18.04
N TYR A 90 5.87 12.36 -18.38
CA TYR A 90 5.58 10.97 -18.05
C TYR A 90 5.70 10.12 -19.33
N VAL A 91 6.82 9.42 -19.48
CA VAL A 91 7.07 8.54 -20.62
C VAL A 91 6.45 7.18 -20.35
N THR A 92 5.53 6.76 -21.21
CA THR A 92 4.75 5.53 -21.04
C THR A 92 4.68 4.72 -22.33
N ASP A 93 4.10 3.51 -22.27
CA ASP A 93 3.84 2.73 -23.48
C ASP A 93 2.67 3.36 -24.26
N ASP A 94 2.79 3.33 -25.57
CA ASP A 94 1.73 3.63 -26.53
C ASP A 94 1.30 2.30 -27.19
N ASN A 95 1.46 2.10 -28.48
CA ASN A 95 1.29 0.85 -29.22
C ASN A 95 2.69 0.30 -29.57
N PRO A 96 3.37 -0.45 -28.69
CA PRO A 96 4.73 -0.92 -28.97
C PRO A 96 4.80 -1.96 -30.09
N ARG A 97 3.69 -2.60 -30.45
CA ARG A 97 3.60 -3.66 -31.46
C ARG A 97 4.63 -4.77 -31.15
N LYS A 98 5.40 -5.20 -32.14
CA LYS A 98 6.46 -6.22 -31.96
C LYS A 98 7.76 -5.66 -31.37
N GLU A 99 7.88 -4.34 -31.23
CA GLU A 99 9.09 -3.72 -30.67
C GLU A 99 9.07 -3.74 -29.14
N ASN A 100 10.23 -3.91 -28.52
CA ASN A 100 10.33 -3.94 -27.06
C ASN A 100 9.95 -2.58 -26.46
N PRO A 101 8.88 -2.49 -25.64
CA PRO A 101 8.40 -1.21 -25.10
C PRO A 101 9.41 -0.51 -24.19
N LYS A 102 10.29 -1.26 -23.53
CA LYS A 102 11.36 -0.68 -22.69
C LYS A 102 12.43 -0.01 -23.56
N LYS A 103 12.71 -0.54 -24.77
CA LYS A 103 13.64 0.04 -25.74
C LYS A 103 13.09 1.39 -26.24
N ILE A 104 11.82 1.41 -26.65
CA ILE A 104 11.14 2.65 -27.11
C ILE A 104 11.25 3.75 -26.03
N ARG A 105 10.87 3.45 -24.81
CA ARG A 105 10.95 4.42 -23.71
C ARG A 105 12.40 4.86 -23.42
N LYS A 106 13.37 3.96 -23.51
CA LYS A 106 14.79 4.27 -23.30
C LYS A 106 15.30 5.27 -24.33
N GLU A 107 14.90 5.12 -25.59
CA GLU A 107 15.24 6.04 -26.68
C GLU A 107 14.68 7.45 -26.43
N ILE A 108 13.41 7.57 -26.06
CA ILE A 108 12.79 8.86 -25.70
C ILE A 108 13.55 9.51 -24.52
N ILE A 109 13.80 8.73 -23.45
CA ILE A 109 14.42 9.22 -22.21
C ILE A 109 15.86 9.70 -22.42
N LYS A 110 16.59 9.17 -23.41
CA LYS A 110 17.95 9.60 -23.76
C LYS A 110 18.02 11.13 -23.97
N TYR A 111 16.97 11.73 -24.53
CA TYR A 111 16.88 13.16 -24.83
C TYR A 111 16.25 14.00 -23.72
N LEU A 112 15.75 13.38 -22.65
CA LEU A 112 15.15 14.05 -21.49
C LEU A 112 16.12 14.30 -20.33
N LYS A 113 17.44 14.07 -20.52
CA LYS A 113 18.45 14.36 -19.49
C LYS A 113 18.36 15.83 -19.03
N GLY A 114 18.38 16.06 -17.71
CA GLY A 114 18.25 17.39 -17.12
C GLY A 114 16.82 17.91 -16.97
N SER A 115 15.78 17.21 -17.46
CA SER A 115 14.37 17.53 -17.22
C SER A 115 13.74 16.66 -16.12
N ASN A 116 12.56 17.05 -15.65
CA ASN A 116 11.80 16.30 -14.65
C ASN A 116 10.93 15.24 -15.34
N TYR A 117 11.48 14.07 -15.61
CA TYR A 117 10.77 13.00 -16.30
C TYR A 117 10.57 11.74 -15.45
N PHE A 118 9.57 10.94 -15.82
CA PHE A 118 9.15 9.69 -15.18
C PHE A 118 8.99 8.60 -16.22
N ASN A 119 9.65 7.45 -16.01
CA ASN A 119 9.55 6.27 -16.87
C ASN A 119 8.55 5.28 -16.26
N ILE A 120 7.33 5.23 -16.81
CA ILE A 120 6.23 4.41 -16.28
C ILE A 120 5.58 3.66 -17.45
N GLY A 121 5.92 2.37 -17.64
CA GLY A 121 5.41 1.59 -18.77
C GLY A 121 3.88 1.50 -18.81
N SER A 122 3.23 1.25 -17.69
CA SER A 122 1.76 1.22 -17.62
C SER A 122 1.17 2.62 -17.84
N ARG A 123 0.39 2.79 -18.90
CA ARG A 123 -0.26 4.06 -19.26
C ARG A 123 -1.24 4.51 -18.20
N GLU A 124 -2.05 3.61 -17.66
CA GLU A 124 -2.95 3.92 -16.55
C GLU A 124 -2.20 4.46 -15.31
N LYS A 125 -1.08 3.80 -14.95
CA LYS A 125 -0.24 4.27 -13.83
C LYS A 125 0.40 5.62 -14.13
N ALA A 126 0.82 5.87 -15.36
CA ALA A 126 1.40 7.15 -15.78
C ALA A 126 0.39 8.30 -15.68
N ILE A 127 -0.83 8.09 -16.16
CA ILE A 127 -1.96 9.06 -16.05
C ILE A 127 -2.28 9.33 -14.58
N LYS A 128 -2.41 8.28 -13.77
CA LYS A 128 -2.68 8.40 -12.33
C LYS A 128 -1.58 9.17 -11.58
N GLU A 129 -0.33 8.88 -11.88
CA GLU A 129 0.82 9.58 -11.28
C GLU A 129 0.90 11.05 -11.73
N ALA A 130 0.57 11.35 -12.99
CA ALA A 130 0.51 12.73 -13.48
C ALA A 130 -0.53 13.54 -12.70
N LEU A 131 -1.71 12.98 -12.50
CA LEU A 131 -2.80 13.60 -11.74
C LEU A 131 -2.47 13.77 -10.25
N LEU A 132 -1.92 12.76 -9.60
CA LEU A 132 -1.54 12.81 -8.17
C LEU A 132 -0.37 13.77 -7.89
N ASN A 133 0.45 14.05 -8.90
CA ASN A 133 1.58 14.99 -8.79
C ASN A 133 1.25 16.38 -9.35
N ALA A 134 0.01 16.60 -9.79
CA ALA A 134 -0.39 17.90 -10.34
C ALA A 134 -0.34 19.00 -9.28
N GLU A 135 0.04 20.18 -9.70
CA GLU A 135 0.03 21.40 -8.89
C GLU A 135 -1.23 22.22 -9.18
N PRO A 136 -1.63 23.14 -8.31
CA PRO A 136 -2.71 24.07 -8.62
C PRO A 136 -2.48 24.81 -9.95
N ASN A 137 -3.54 24.98 -10.73
CA ASN A 137 -3.52 25.61 -12.05
C ASN A 137 -2.67 24.89 -13.12
N GLU A 138 -2.30 23.62 -12.89
CA GLU A 138 -1.52 22.82 -13.84
C GLU A 138 -2.45 22.16 -14.88
N THR A 139 -2.00 22.12 -16.13
CA THR A 139 -2.68 21.37 -17.19
C THR A 139 -1.94 20.07 -17.45
N ILE A 140 -2.68 18.95 -17.47
CA ILE A 140 -2.16 17.65 -17.83
C ILE A 140 -2.62 17.33 -19.25
N LEU A 141 -1.65 17.17 -20.15
CA LEU A 141 -1.87 16.73 -21.52
C LEU A 141 -1.53 15.24 -21.64
N ILE A 142 -2.49 14.44 -22.09
CA ILE A 142 -2.29 13.03 -22.39
C ILE A 142 -2.32 12.87 -23.91
N ALA A 143 -1.15 12.65 -24.51
CA ALA A 143 -0.95 12.67 -25.96
C ALA A 143 -0.69 11.29 -26.53
N GLY A 144 -1.02 11.12 -27.81
CA GLY A 144 -0.68 9.99 -28.67
C GLY A 144 -1.86 9.11 -29.08
N LYS A 145 -2.78 8.81 -28.17
CA LYS A 145 -3.88 7.87 -28.43
C LYS A 145 -5.23 8.51 -28.75
N GLY A 146 -5.47 9.73 -28.28
CA GLY A 146 -6.74 10.43 -28.53
C GLY A 146 -7.95 9.57 -28.16
N HIS A 147 -8.72 9.16 -29.17
CA HIS A 147 -9.93 8.34 -29.03
C HIS A 147 -9.69 6.81 -29.01
N GLU A 148 -8.46 6.34 -29.22
CA GLU A 148 -8.16 4.91 -29.23
C GLU A 148 -8.45 4.23 -27.87
N ASN A 149 -9.05 3.05 -27.95
CA ASN A 149 -9.49 2.27 -26.77
C ASN A 149 -8.68 0.99 -26.55
N TYR A 150 -7.51 0.86 -27.17
CA TYR A 150 -6.66 -0.32 -27.05
C TYR A 150 -5.17 0.03 -27.03
N GLN A 151 -4.34 -0.88 -26.55
CA GLN A 151 -2.89 -0.89 -26.74
C GLN A 151 -2.47 -2.19 -27.42
N ASP A 152 -1.69 -2.06 -28.49
CA ASP A 152 -1.18 -3.17 -29.27
C ASP A 152 0.26 -3.50 -28.86
N TYR A 153 0.46 -4.74 -28.38
CA TYR A 153 1.75 -5.30 -28.00
C TYR A 153 2.21 -6.40 -28.97
N GLY A 154 1.67 -6.44 -30.18
CA GLY A 154 1.98 -7.39 -31.23
C GLY A 154 1.31 -8.74 -31.02
N ASN A 155 1.71 -9.48 -30.00
CA ASN A 155 1.13 -10.78 -29.65
C ASN A 155 -0.15 -10.70 -28.79
N LYS A 156 -0.51 -9.51 -28.32
CA LYS A 156 -1.72 -9.26 -27.52
C LYS A 156 -2.17 -7.81 -27.63
N THR A 157 -3.47 -7.61 -27.64
CA THR A 157 -4.11 -6.31 -27.54
C THR A 157 -4.73 -6.17 -26.16
N ILE A 158 -4.53 -5.03 -25.52
CA ILE A 158 -5.08 -4.70 -24.21
C ILE A 158 -6.13 -3.61 -24.40
N SER A 159 -7.36 -3.85 -23.92
CA SER A 159 -8.39 -2.80 -23.90
C SER A 159 -8.04 -1.75 -22.84
N ILE A 160 -7.82 -0.52 -23.29
CA ILE A 160 -7.45 0.62 -22.44
C ILE A 160 -7.90 1.92 -23.11
N SER A 161 -8.61 2.76 -22.38
CA SER A 161 -9.05 4.07 -22.84
C SER A 161 -8.61 5.15 -21.86
N ASP A 162 -7.85 6.12 -22.35
CA ASP A 162 -7.40 7.27 -21.56
C ASP A 162 -8.58 8.03 -20.94
N ARG A 163 -9.64 8.21 -21.72
CA ARG A 163 -10.90 8.84 -21.29
C ARG A 163 -11.57 8.09 -20.15
N GLN A 164 -11.67 6.76 -20.23
CA GLN A 164 -12.27 5.96 -19.18
C GLN A 164 -11.43 5.95 -17.91
N ILE A 165 -10.09 5.92 -18.04
CA ILE A 165 -9.17 6.02 -16.90
C ILE A 165 -9.41 7.35 -16.17
N ILE A 166 -9.44 8.47 -16.87
CA ILE A 166 -9.64 9.80 -16.26
C ILE A 166 -11.02 9.91 -15.61
N LYS A 167 -12.09 9.46 -16.29
CA LYS A 167 -13.45 9.48 -15.73
C LYS A 167 -13.59 8.64 -14.47
N LYS A 168 -12.97 7.45 -14.42
CA LYS A 168 -12.97 6.55 -13.25
C LYS A 168 -12.10 7.06 -12.09
N LEU A 169 -11.09 7.87 -12.35
CA LEU A 169 -10.23 8.42 -11.31
C LEU A 169 -10.98 9.51 -10.52
N ARG A 170 -11.37 9.16 -9.30
CA ARG A 170 -11.88 10.11 -8.30
C ARG A 170 -10.70 10.68 -7.52
N ILE A 171 -10.14 11.79 -8.02
CA ILE A 171 -9.11 12.54 -7.30
C ILE A 171 -9.80 13.74 -6.68
N ASN A 172 -9.96 13.73 -5.37
CA ASN A 172 -10.48 14.85 -4.61
C ASN A 172 -9.32 15.76 -4.17
N LYS A 173 -9.67 16.99 -3.84
CA LYS A 173 -8.77 18.01 -3.27
C LYS A 173 -7.94 17.44 -2.10
N ASP A 174 -8.56 16.55 -1.33
CA ASP A 174 -7.95 15.89 -0.18
C ASP A 174 -6.78 14.97 -0.53
N MET A 175 -6.83 14.22 -1.64
CA MET A 175 -5.73 13.33 -2.03
C MET A 175 -4.45 14.10 -2.41
N ILE A 176 -4.61 15.23 -3.11
CA ILE A 176 -3.49 16.10 -3.50
C ILE A 176 -2.91 16.79 -2.26
N ASN A 177 -3.79 17.29 -1.39
CA ASN A 177 -3.40 17.92 -0.13
C ASN A 177 -2.74 16.94 0.83
N GLN A 178 -3.25 15.71 0.93
CA GLN A 178 -2.68 14.67 1.77
C GLN A 178 -1.23 14.34 1.40
N LYS A 179 -0.90 14.26 0.10
CA LYS A 179 0.49 14.02 -0.33
C LYS A 179 1.41 15.16 0.10
N LYS A 180 0.98 16.41 -0.05
CA LYS A 180 1.72 17.59 0.39
C LYS A 180 1.89 17.63 1.92
N GLN A 181 0.84 17.31 2.66
CA GLN A 181 0.88 17.20 4.12
C GLN A 181 1.84 16.11 4.59
N ASN A 182 1.87 14.94 3.90
CA ASN A 182 2.81 13.89 4.23
C ASN A 182 4.27 14.29 3.98
N PHE A 183 4.57 15.03 2.93
CA PHE A 183 5.91 15.57 2.72
C PHE A 183 6.32 16.53 3.84
N LEU A 184 5.43 17.45 4.22
CA LEU A 184 5.66 18.39 5.33
C LEU A 184 5.87 17.65 6.65
N PHE A 185 5.03 16.67 6.95
CA PHE A 185 5.12 15.85 8.16
C PHE A 185 6.44 15.08 8.22
N ASN A 186 6.83 14.40 7.14
CA ASN A 186 8.07 13.65 7.06
C ASN A 186 9.30 14.57 7.16
N SER A 187 9.27 15.71 6.48
CA SER A 187 10.35 16.71 6.55
C SER A 187 10.53 17.26 7.96
N LYS A 188 9.43 17.58 8.65
CA LYS A 188 9.45 18.06 10.04
C LYS A 188 10.09 17.04 11.00
N ILE A 189 9.74 15.76 10.83
CA ILE A 189 10.32 14.66 11.62
C ILE A 189 11.83 14.52 11.33
N LEU A 190 12.20 14.52 10.06
CA LEU A 190 13.60 14.41 9.64
C LEU A 190 14.45 15.53 10.21
N ASN A 191 14.00 16.79 10.07
CA ASN A 191 14.69 17.97 10.59
C ASN A 191 14.98 17.89 12.09
N LYS A 192 14.05 17.37 12.89
CA LYS A 192 14.25 17.13 14.33
C LYS A 192 15.39 16.14 14.62
N ILE A 193 15.66 15.20 13.70
CA ILE A 193 16.71 14.19 13.88
C ILE A 193 18.07 14.71 13.47
N ILE A 194 18.14 15.35 12.30
CA ILE A 194 19.40 15.84 11.72
C ILE A 194 19.75 17.27 12.17
N LYS A 195 18.85 17.92 12.92
CA LYS A 195 19.00 19.30 13.42
C LYS A 195 19.19 20.35 12.31
N GLU A 196 18.48 20.18 11.19
CA GLU A 196 18.47 21.08 10.06
C GLU A 196 17.08 21.70 9.84
N LYS A 197 17.03 22.83 9.09
CA LYS A 197 15.76 23.51 8.74
C LYS A 197 15.53 23.48 7.22
N ASN A 198 15.62 22.29 6.60
CA ASN A 198 15.43 22.11 5.16
C ASN A 198 14.08 21.45 4.84
N PHE A 199 13.57 21.67 3.63
CA PHE A 199 12.40 20.96 3.15
C PHE A 199 12.79 19.70 2.38
N TYR A 200 12.60 18.53 3.01
CA TYR A 200 12.87 17.22 2.43
C TYR A 200 11.60 16.58 1.85
N LYS A 201 11.52 16.56 0.52
CA LYS A 201 10.37 15.98 -0.19
C LYS A 201 10.52 14.48 -0.33
N PHE A 202 9.94 13.70 0.61
CA PHE A 202 9.87 12.25 0.50
C PHE A 202 8.59 11.68 1.11
N ASN A 203 8.15 10.52 0.60
CA ASN A 203 6.94 9.85 1.01
C ASN A 203 7.21 8.37 1.25
N GLY A 204 7.44 8.00 2.51
CA GLY A 204 7.77 6.65 2.92
C GLY A 204 9.27 6.35 2.94
N LEU A 205 9.59 5.26 3.62
CA LEU A 205 10.94 4.81 3.93
C LEU A 205 11.06 3.32 3.63
N THR A 206 12.21 2.90 3.07
CA THR A 206 12.53 1.49 2.84
C THR A 206 14.02 1.20 3.02
N ILE A 207 14.34 -0.04 3.41
CA ILE A 207 15.71 -0.57 3.45
C ILE A 207 15.98 -1.51 2.26
N ASP A 208 14.94 -1.89 1.50
CA ASP A 208 15.07 -2.79 0.35
C ASP A 208 15.05 -2.01 -0.96
N SER A 209 16.18 -2.00 -1.67
CA SER A 209 16.31 -1.33 -2.96
C SER A 209 15.38 -1.89 -4.05
N ARG A 210 14.84 -3.09 -3.87
CA ARG A 210 13.88 -3.73 -4.78
C ARG A 210 12.49 -3.14 -4.65
N GLU A 211 12.12 -2.67 -3.44
CA GLU A 211 10.80 -2.15 -3.07
C GLU A 211 10.69 -0.62 -3.15
N ILE A 212 11.73 0.07 -3.62
CA ILE A 212 11.71 1.52 -3.74
C ILE A 212 10.58 1.97 -4.66
N LYS A 213 9.80 2.89 -4.12
CA LYS A 213 8.81 3.69 -4.84
C LYS A 213 9.37 5.10 -5.03
N LYS A 214 8.83 5.82 -6.02
CA LYS A 214 9.17 7.23 -6.22
C LYS A 214 8.97 8.04 -4.92
N ASP A 215 9.86 8.97 -4.68
CA ASP A 215 9.90 9.81 -3.49
C ASP A 215 10.15 9.05 -2.18
N ASN A 216 10.70 7.82 -2.20
CA ASN A 216 11.10 7.15 -0.98
C ASN A 216 12.43 7.69 -0.42
N LEU A 217 12.57 7.62 0.89
CA LEU A 217 13.82 7.68 1.61
C LEU A 217 14.39 6.26 1.71
N PHE A 218 15.58 6.03 1.14
CA PHE A 218 16.25 4.74 1.24
C PHE A 218 17.26 4.76 2.39
N LEU A 219 17.21 3.76 3.27
CA LEU A 219 18.21 3.57 4.32
C LEU A 219 19.24 2.53 3.89
N ALA A 220 20.49 2.95 3.71
CA ALA A 220 21.61 2.09 3.39
C ALA A 220 22.20 1.50 4.68
N ILE A 221 21.59 0.42 5.18
CA ILE A 221 22.00 -0.28 6.39
C ILE A 221 23.05 -1.34 6.03
N LYS A 222 24.15 -1.41 6.78
CA LYS A 222 25.10 -2.51 6.75
C LYS A 222 24.60 -3.62 7.66
N GLY A 223 24.16 -4.73 7.08
CA GLY A 223 23.79 -5.97 7.80
C GLY A 223 24.96 -6.93 7.93
N LYS A 224 24.72 -8.12 8.49
CA LYS A 224 25.75 -9.17 8.62
C LYS A 224 26.26 -9.66 7.26
N ASN A 225 25.34 -9.91 6.31
CA ASN A 225 25.67 -10.53 5.01
C ASN A 225 25.62 -9.54 3.83
N ASN A 226 25.04 -8.35 3.99
CA ASN A 226 24.87 -7.39 2.90
C ASN A 226 25.14 -5.96 3.37
N ASP A 227 25.83 -5.17 2.55
CA ASP A 227 26.01 -3.73 2.78
C ASP A 227 25.03 -2.94 1.89
N GLY A 228 24.03 -2.31 2.52
CA GLY A 228 23.04 -1.48 1.84
C GLY A 228 23.64 -0.35 1.00
N ASN A 229 24.88 0.07 1.28
CA ASN A 229 25.56 1.12 0.52
C ASN A 229 25.85 0.70 -0.93
N GLN A 230 26.01 -0.58 -1.22
CA GLN A 230 26.19 -1.09 -2.59
C GLN A 230 24.97 -0.85 -3.47
N PHE A 231 23.79 -0.69 -2.87
CA PHE A 231 22.52 -0.51 -3.58
C PHE A 231 22.11 0.95 -3.78
N ILE A 232 22.93 1.94 -3.38
CA ILE A 232 22.61 3.38 -3.50
C ILE A 232 22.32 3.77 -4.95
N SER A 233 23.14 3.35 -5.91
CA SER A 233 22.93 3.65 -7.33
C SER A 233 21.59 3.08 -7.84
N LYS A 234 21.26 1.85 -7.46
CA LYS A 234 19.99 1.18 -7.80
C LYS A 234 18.80 1.90 -7.18
N ALA A 235 18.96 2.35 -5.93
CA ALA A 235 17.95 3.11 -5.21
C ALA A 235 17.63 4.44 -5.89
N VAL A 236 18.64 5.20 -6.25
CA VAL A 236 18.48 6.49 -6.97
C VAL A 236 17.85 6.29 -8.33
N LYS A 237 18.30 5.27 -9.12
CA LYS A 237 17.71 4.94 -10.43
C LYS A 237 16.22 4.57 -10.33
N LYS A 238 15.79 3.97 -9.22
CA LYS A 238 14.38 3.62 -8.95
C LYS A 238 13.53 4.78 -8.40
N GLY A 239 14.12 5.95 -8.17
CA GLY A 239 13.39 7.14 -7.76
C GLY A 239 13.42 7.45 -6.26
N ALA A 240 14.41 6.95 -5.53
CA ALA A 240 14.66 7.43 -4.17
C ALA A 240 15.01 8.92 -4.21
N SER A 241 14.33 9.71 -3.37
CA SER A 241 14.60 11.15 -3.24
C SER A 241 15.87 11.40 -2.46
N TYR A 242 16.03 10.70 -1.35
CA TYR A 242 17.19 10.81 -0.47
C TYR A 242 17.64 9.44 0.01
N ILE A 243 18.88 9.39 0.45
CA ILE A 243 19.54 8.19 0.97
C ILE A 243 20.10 8.52 2.35
N VAL A 244 19.74 7.76 3.37
CA VAL A 244 20.38 7.83 4.68
C VAL A 244 21.52 6.81 4.72
N SER A 245 22.73 7.28 4.99
CA SER A 245 23.94 6.45 5.00
C SER A 245 24.93 6.92 6.06
N SER A 246 25.73 6.00 6.58
CA SER A 246 26.92 6.32 7.39
C SER A 246 28.15 6.66 6.55
N LYS A 247 28.11 6.35 5.25
CA LYS A 247 29.21 6.59 4.31
C LYS A 247 28.91 7.78 3.40
N ASN A 248 29.94 8.50 3.01
CA ASN A 248 29.83 9.50 1.94
C ASN A 248 29.76 8.81 0.57
N ASN A 249 29.06 9.44 -0.38
CA ASN A 249 29.04 9.01 -1.78
C ASN A 249 29.20 10.23 -2.68
N LYS A 250 30.38 10.37 -3.28
CA LYS A 250 30.73 11.52 -4.14
C LYS A 250 29.73 11.74 -5.28
N LYS A 251 29.28 10.64 -5.94
CA LYS A 251 28.37 10.67 -7.09
C LYS A 251 26.97 11.19 -6.75
N TYR A 252 26.48 10.95 -5.53
CA TYR A 252 25.13 11.31 -5.09
C TYR A 252 25.13 12.24 -3.88
N LYS A 253 26.19 13.07 -3.68
CA LYS A 253 26.39 13.96 -2.53
C LYS A 253 25.10 14.73 -2.14
N LYS A 254 24.41 15.33 -3.11
CA LYS A 254 23.16 16.11 -2.89
C LYS A 254 21.96 15.29 -2.42
N LYS A 255 22.02 13.96 -2.50
CA LYS A 255 20.94 13.05 -2.06
C LYS A 255 21.28 12.31 -0.78
N ILE A 256 22.53 12.35 -0.31
CA ILE A 256 22.97 11.67 0.90
C ILE A 256 22.67 12.51 2.14
N ILE A 257 21.97 11.92 3.06
CA ILE A 257 21.80 12.39 4.43
C ILE A 257 22.74 11.53 5.27
N LYS A 258 23.86 12.14 5.67
CA LYS A 258 24.90 11.45 6.45
C LYS A 258 24.47 11.33 7.91
N VAL A 259 24.54 10.13 8.47
CA VAL A 259 24.25 9.85 9.88
C VAL A 259 25.31 8.92 10.47
N LYS A 260 25.55 8.99 11.77
CA LYS A 260 26.50 8.07 12.44
C LYS A 260 26.07 6.61 12.29
N ASN A 261 24.80 6.31 12.53
CA ASN A 261 24.24 4.96 12.43
C ASN A 261 22.83 4.99 11.84
N PRO A 262 22.59 4.38 10.66
CA PRO A 262 21.27 4.33 10.01
C PRO A 262 20.20 3.57 10.81
N ILE A 263 20.58 2.60 11.66
CA ILE A 263 19.61 1.85 12.50
C ILE A 263 19.11 2.74 13.63
N THR A 264 20.02 3.44 14.30
CA THR A 264 19.65 4.44 15.34
C THR A 264 18.78 5.54 14.76
N PHE A 265 19.11 6.01 13.55
CA PHE A 265 18.28 6.95 12.80
C PHE A 265 16.88 6.38 12.56
N LEU A 266 16.76 5.14 12.05
CA LEU A 266 15.49 4.47 11.78
C LEU A 266 14.62 4.40 13.05
N ASN A 267 15.19 3.97 14.16
CA ASN A 267 14.47 3.85 15.43
C ASN A 267 13.97 5.21 15.94
N LYS A 268 14.82 6.24 15.86
CA LYS A 268 14.45 7.61 16.24
C LYS A 268 13.37 8.19 15.34
N PHE A 269 13.48 7.93 14.02
CA PHE A 269 12.47 8.36 13.06
C PHE A 269 11.12 7.67 13.30
N ALA A 270 11.13 6.35 13.52
CA ALA A 270 9.93 5.57 13.85
C ALA A 270 9.26 6.04 15.14
N TRP A 271 10.06 6.29 16.17
CA TRP A 271 9.57 6.80 17.44
C TRP A 271 8.91 8.18 17.30
N LEU A 272 9.58 9.14 16.64
CA LEU A 272 9.03 10.46 16.39
C LEU A 272 7.78 10.42 15.50
N LYS A 273 7.73 9.52 14.51
CA LYS A 273 6.53 9.29 13.70
C LYS A 273 5.38 8.83 14.57
N ARG A 274 5.62 7.88 15.49
CA ARG A 274 4.61 7.36 16.41
C ARG A 274 4.10 8.43 17.40
N GLU A 275 4.98 9.20 17.99
CA GLU A 275 4.64 10.28 18.92
C GLU A 275 3.78 11.39 18.27
N ASN A 276 4.01 11.67 16.99
CA ASN A 276 3.31 12.72 16.24
C ASN A 276 2.15 12.19 15.38
N CYS A 277 1.67 10.95 15.62
CA CYS A 277 0.56 10.37 14.88
C CYS A 277 -0.65 10.11 15.78
N ASN A 278 -1.81 10.63 15.36
CA ASN A 278 -3.08 10.51 16.08
C ASN A 278 -3.88 9.23 15.74
N ALA A 279 -3.33 8.35 14.88
CA ALA A 279 -4.00 7.10 14.54
C ALA A 279 -4.25 6.22 15.77
N LYS A 280 -5.36 5.49 15.77
CA LYS A 280 -5.59 4.38 16.72
C LYS A 280 -4.69 3.21 16.34
N ILE A 281 -3.80 2.84 17.24
CA ILE A 281 -2.75 1.85 16.98
C ILE A 281 -3.11 0.51 17.59
N LEU A 282 -3.07 -0.51 16.75
CA LEU A 282 -3.30 -1.91 17.10
C LEU A 282 -1.98 -2.68 17.00
N ALA A 283 -1.63 -3.44 18.03
CA ALA A 283 -0.50 -4.36 18.04
C ALA A 283 -0.97 -5.80 18.20
N ILE A 284 -0.49 -6.70 17.35
CA ILE A 284 -0.93 -8.10 17.31
C ILE A 284 0.25 -9.01 17.56
N THR A 285 0.16 -9.83 18.61
CA THR A 285 1.08 -10.94 18.85
C THR A 285 0.32 -12.26 19.03
N GLY A 286 1.04 -13.35 19.15
CA GLY A 286 0.51 -14.71 19.34
C GLY A 286 1.37 -15.75 18.64
N SER A 287 1.12 -17.02 18.89
CA SER A 287 1.86 -18.12 18.27
C SER A 287 1.47 -18.32 16.82
N ALA A 288 0.16 -18.23 16.49
CA ALA A 288 -0.38 -18.38 15.15
C ALA A 288 -1.43 -17.29 14.84
N GLY A 289 -1.74 -17.09 13.55
CA GLY A 289 -2.84 -16.22 13.09
C GLY A 289 -2.55 -14.72 13.02
N LYS A 290 -1.39 -14.23 13.49
CA LYS A 290 -1.03 -12.80 13.53
C LYS A 290 -1.21 -12.08 12.18
N THR A 291 -0.54 -12.57 11.15
CA THR A 291 -0.55 -11.92 9.82
C THR A 291 -1.93 -11.98 9.16
N SER A 292 -2.63 -13.11 9.31
CA SER A 292 -3.99 -13.26 8.77
C SER A 292 -4.96 -12.30 9.46
N LEU A 293 -4.88 -12.16 10.79
CA LEU A 293 -5.66 -11.20 11.55
C LEU A 293 -5.33 -9.76 11.17
N LYS A 294 -4.04 -9.42 11.05
CA LYS A 294 -3.57 -8.10 10.60
C LYS A 294 -4.16 -7.74 9.24
N ASN A 295 -4.08 -8.66 8.27
CA ASN A 295 -4.59 -8.43 6.92
C ASN A 295 -6.12 -8.30 6.91
N MET A 296 -6.82 -9.11 7.68
CA MET A 296 -8.27 -9.02 7.85
C MET A 296 -8.67 -7.67 8.46
N LEU A 297 -8.05 -7.26 9.55
CA LEU A 297 -8.30 -5.96 10.18
C LEU A 297 -8.01 -4.79 9.25
N ASN A 298 -6.94 -4.87 8.44
CA ASN A 298 -6.64 -3.82 7.47
C ASN A 298 -7.77 -3.63 6.45
N ILE A 299 -8.34 -4.73 5.96
CA ILE A 299 -9.48 -4.68 5.01
C ILE A 299 -10.73 -4.13 5.69
N LEU A 300 -11.04 -4.61 6.89
CA LEU A 300 -12.22 -4.21 7.65
C LEU A 300 -12.16 -2.72 8.03
N LEU A 301 -11.03 -2.27 8.60
CA LEU A 301 -10.88 -0.89 9.06
C LEU A 301 -10.82 0.12 7.91
N LYS A 302 -10.36 -0.26 6.72
CA LYS A 302 -10.43 0.58 5.52
C LYS A 302 -11.85 0.97 5.09
N LYS A 303 -12.87 0.26 5.55
CA LYS A 303 -14.28 0.64 5.34
C LYS A 303 -14.73 1.78 6.26
N HIS A 304 -13.96 2.05 7.31
CA HIS A 304 -14.27 3.06 8.33
C HIS A 304 -13.31 4.25 8.31
N GLY A 305 -12.21 4.16 7.54
CA GLY A 305 -11.23 5.23 7.41
C GLY A 305 -9.89 4.78 6.85
N ASN A 306 -8.94 5.69 6.78
CA ASN A 306 -7.61 5.39 6.27
C ASN A 306 -6.86 4.46 7.24
N ALA A 307 -6.65 3.22 6.85
CA ALA A 307 -5.92 2.22 7.62
C ALA A 307 -4.58 1.86 6.95
N TYR A 308 -3.55 1.77 7.77
CA TYR A 308 -2.23 1.28 7.42
C TYR A 308 -1.93 0.00 8.20
N ALA A 309 -1.41 -1.02 7.54
CA ALA A 309 -0.91 -2.22 8.21
C ALA A 309 0.55 -2.46 7.84
N SER A 310 1.33 -2.98 8.80
CA SER A 310 2.70 -3.39 8.53
C SER A 310 2.75 -4.35 7.33
N PRO A 311 3.65 -4.10 6.34
CA PRO A 311 3.72 -4.95 5.15
C PRO A 311 4.23 -6.35 5.51
N ARG A 312 3.80 -7.35 4.76
CA ARG A 312 4.22 -8.75 4.93
C ARG A 312 4.20 -9.18 6.42
N SER A 313 5.28 -9.78 6.90
CA SER A 313 5.50 -10.12 8.31
C SER A 313 6.60 -9.24 8.93
N PHE A 314 6.55 -7.93 8.70
CA PHE A 314 7.47 -6.95 9.30
C PHE A 314 7.15 -6.81 10.79
N ASN A 315 7.65 -7.76 11.59
CA ASN A 315 7.28 -7.94 13.01
C ASN A 315 8.48 -7.99 13.97
N ASN A 316 9.70 -7.73 13.47
CA ASN A 316 10.96 -7.77 14.22
C ASN A 316 11.58 -6.36 14.38
N HIS A 317 12.81 -6.30 14.93
CA HIS A 317 13.57 -5.06 15.22
C HIS A 317 13.90 -4.17 14.00
N TYR A 318 13.75 -4.65 12.77
CA TYR A 318 13.78 -3.84 11.56
C TYR A 318 12.36 -3.54 11.03
N GLY A 319 11.52 -4.57 11.01
CA GLY A 319 10.20 -4.51 10.39
C GLY A 319 9.25 -3.55 11.09
N VAL A 320 9.23 -3.54 12.43
CA VAL A 320 8.37 -2.64 13.22
C VAL A 320 8.80 -1.18 13.03
N PRO A 321 10.08 -0.78 13.19
CA PRO A 321 10.50 0.59 12.94
C PRO A 321 10.23 1.06 11.50
N ILE A 322 10.48 0.21 10.49
CA ILE A 322 10.15 0.55 9.09
C ILE A 322 8.65 0.78 8.93
N SER A 323 7.84 -0.08 9.52
CA SER A 323 6.38 0.04 9.44
C SER A 323 5.90 1.33 10.12
N LEU A 324 6.37 1.67 11.30
CA LEU A 324 6.04 2.92 11.99
C LEU A 324 6.51 4.15 11.20
N SER A 325 7.69 4.07 10.57
CA SER A 325 8.23 5.15 9.73
C SER A 325 7.35 5.46 8.52
N ASN A 326 6.55 4.51 8.07
CA ASN A 326 5.60 4.65 6.97
C ASN A 326 4.17 5.05 7.41
N LEU A 327 3.94 5.22 8.70
CA LEU A 327 2.69 5.76 9.20
C LEU A 327 2.58 7.24 8.85
N ASN A 328 1.49 7.66 8.21
CA ASN A 328 1.27 9.03 7.76
C ASN A 328 0.25 9.76 8.64
N SER A 329 0.27 11.09 8.60
CA SER A 329 -0.63 11.94 9.39
C SER A 329 -2.12 11.75 9.10
N ASN A 330 -2.45 11.23 7.91
CA ASN A 330 -3.83 10.98 7.48
C ASN A 330 -4.35 9.56 7.81
N HIS A 331 -3.52 8.69 8.40
CA HIS A 331 -4.00 7.40 8.87
C HIS A 331 -4.82 7.56 10.14
N GLN A 332 -6.00 6.96 10.16
CA GLN A 332 -6.87 6.88 11.31
C GLN A 332 -6.61 5.59 12.11
N PHE A 333 -6.12 4.54 11.42
CA PHE A 333 -5.77 3.26 12.03
C PHE A 333 -4.39 2.81 11.60
N GLY A 334 -3.60 2.30 12.55
CA GLY A 334 -2.32 1.63 12.31
C GLY A 334 -2.31 0.23 12.91
N ILE A 335 -1.98 -0.80 12.13
CA ILE A 335 -2.04 -2.20 12.55
C ILE A 335 -0.64 -2.81 12.41
N PHE A 336 -0.05 -3.19 13.54
CA PHE A 336 1.31 -3.69 13.61
C PHE A 336 1.36 -5.13 14.13
N GLU A 337 2.08 -5.97 13.42
CA GLU A 337 2.41 -7.31 13.87
C GLU A 337 3.68 -7.26 14.73
N VAL A 338 3.68 -7.99 15.86
CA VAL A 338 4.80 -8.08 16.80
C VAL A 338 5.19 -9.55 16.95
N GLY A 339 6.38 -9.88 16.46
CA GLY A 339 7.00 -11.19 16.59
C GLY A 339 8.02 -11.24 17.73
N MET A 340 8.52 -12.43 18.00
CA MET A 340 9.64 -12.67 18.93
C MET A 340 10.39 -13.94 18.56
N SER A 341 11.68 -13.93 18.81
CA SER A 341 12.56 -15.09 18.88
C SER A 341 13.15 -15.28 20.28
N LYS A 342 13.21 -14.21 21.06
CA LYS A 342 13.75 -14.18 22.44
C LYS A 342 12.84 -13.39 23.37
N ALA A 343 12.94 -13.66 24.67
CA ALA A 343 12.31 -12.84 25.70
C ALA A 343 12.84 -11.40 25.67
N GLY A 344 11.98 -10.43 25.98
CA GLY A 344 12.28 -8.99 25.93
C GLY A 344 12.06 -8.33 24.58
N GLU A 345 12.03 -9.07 23.46
CA GLU A 345 11.82 -8.47 22.12
C GLU A 345 10.44 -7.85 21.98
N ILE A 346 9.38 -8.51 22.47
CA ILE A 346 8.02 -7.94 22.43
C ILE A 346 7.94 -6.67 23.27
N ASN A 347 8.61 -6.63 24.41
CA ASN A 347 8.66 -5.42 25.23
C ASN A 347 9.26 -4.25 24.47
N GLN A 348 10.43 -4.43 23.86
CA GLN A 348 11.11 -3.38 23.08
C GLN A 348 10.26 -2.88 21.91
N LEU A 349 9.69 -3.81 21.13
CA LEU A 349 8.88 -3.47 19.97
C LEU A 349 7.57 -2.81 20.36
N SER A 350 6.88 -3.31 21.38
CA SER A 350 5.62 -2.74 21.84
C SER A 350 5.80 -1.40 22.54
N GLN A 351 6.96 -1.16 23.18
CA GLN A 351 7.31 0.15 23.73
C GLN A 351 7.42 1.22 22.64
N MET A 352 7.97 0.87 21.47
CA MET A 352 8.01 1.77 20.30
C MET A 352 6.63 1.97 19.69
N ILE A 353 5.80 0.93 19.64
CA ILE A 353 4.44 0.98 19.07
C ILE A 353 3.48 1.76 19.97
N LYS A 354 3.55 1.61 21.29
CA LYS A 354 2.61 2.18 22.28
C LYS A 354 1.15 1.98 21.83
N PRO A 355 0.64 0.72 21.81
CA PRO A 355 -0.65 0.42 21.22
C PRO A 355 -1.81 0.97 22.05
N ASP A 356 -2.87 1.43 21.37
CA ASP A 356 -4.17 1.72 21.98
C ASP A 356 -4.94 0.41 22.22
N LEU A 357 -4.76 -0.59 21.32
CA LEU A 357 -5.30 -1.94 21.44
C LEU A 357 -4.20 -2.96 21.22
N ALA A 358 -4.04 -3.90 22.14
CA ALA A 358 -3.19 -5.07 21.94
C ALA A 358 -4.05 -6.33 21.78
N ILE A 359 -3.62 -7.26 20.92
CA ILE A 359 -4.31 -8.51 20.65
C ILE A 359 -3.32 -9.65 20.82
N ILE A 360 -3.64 -10.63 21.66
CA ILE A 360 -2.93 -11.89 21.77
C ILE A 360 -3.83 -12.97 21.17
N THR A 361 -3.44 -13.49 19.99
CA THR A 361 -4.30 -14.41 19.24
C THR A 361 -4.42 -15.76 19.95
N ASN A 362 -3.30 -16.34 20.33
CA ASN A 362 -3.20 -17.61 21.06
C ASN A 362 -1.78 -17.84 21.61
N ILE A 363 -1.65 -18.73 22.58
CA ILE A 363 -0.40 -19.26 23.09
C ILE A 363 -0.29 -20.73 22.71
N ALA A 364 0.72 -21.08 21.94
CA ALA A 364 1.01 -22.44 21.53
C ALA A 364 2.53 -22.61 21.31
N GLU A 365 2.97 -23.82 21.09
CA GLU A 365 4.36 -24.16 20.79
C GLU A 365 4.81 -23.45 19.51
N ALA A 366 5.66 -22.45 19.68
CA ALA A 366 6.30 -21.71 18.61
C ALA A 366 7.63 -21.18 19.16
N HIS A 367 8.73 -21.48 18.48
CA HIS A 367 10.10 -21.13 18.94
C HIS A 367 10.43 -21.71 20.33
N ILE A 368 9.91 -22.92 20.62
CA ILE A 368 10.02 -23.54 21.95
C ILE A 368 11.47 -23.77 22.38
N GLU A 369 12.35 -23.99 21.41
CA GLU A 369 13.81 -24.11 21.58
C GLU A 369 14.41 -22.89 22.30
N ASN A 370 13.85 -21.72 22.15
CA ASN A 370 14.33 -20.47 22.75
C ASN A 370 13.66 -20.14 24.10
N PHE A 371 12.57 -20.85 24.48
CA PHE A 371 11.75 -20.50 25.64
C PHE A 371 11.62 -21.60 26.69
N LYS A 372 12.22 -22.79 26.46
CA LYS A 372 12.20 -23.96 27.36
C LYS A 372 10.80 -24.50 27.71
N SER A 373 9.72 -23.70 27.61
CA SER A 373 8.36 -24.11 27.94
C SER A 373 7.30 -23.21 27.30
N ILE A 374 6.06 -23.70 27.16
CA ILE A 374 4.91 -22.90 26.71
C ILE A 374 4.63 -21.75 27.68
N LYS A 375 4.88 -21.95 28.99
CA LYS A 375 4.75 -20.89 30.00
C LYS A 375 5.76 -19.76 29.74
N GLY A 376 7.00 -20.09 29.30
CA GLY A 376 7.98 -19.11 28.85
C GLY A 376 7.50 -18.30 27.66
N ILE A 377 6.85 -18.96 26.68
CA ILE A 377 6.22 -18.29 25.53
C ILE A 377 5.08 -17.37 25.97
N ALA A 378 4.23 -17.81 26.92
CA ALA A 378 3.16 -16.99 27.47
C ALA A 378 3.71 -15.73 28.19
N LYS A 379 4.78 -15.90 28.99
CA LYS A 379 5.48 -14.81 29.67
C LYS A 379 6.04 -13.78 28.67
N ALA A 380 6.72 -14.23 27.62
CA ALA A 380 7.26 -13.33 26.60
C ALA A 380 6.16 -12.61 25.80
N LYS A 381 5.06 -13.30 25.45
CA LYS A 381 3.93 -12.63 24.74
C LYS A 381 3.16 -11.67 25.64
N SER A 382 3.13 -11.90 26.94
CA SER A 382 2.50 -10.97 27.90
C SER A 382 3.23 -9.64 28.04
N GLU A 383 4.50 -9.55 27.59
CA GLU A 383 5.27 -8.30 27.58
C GLU A 383 4.55 -7.15 26.85
N ILE A 384 3.74 -7.47 25.83
CA ILE A 384 2.96 -6.46 25.09
C ILE A 384 2.01 -5.67 26.01
N ILE A 385 1.52 -6.30 27.09
CA ILE A 385 0.56 -5.72 28.02
C ILE A 385 1.15 -4.50 28.74
N ARG A 386 2.47 -4.53 29.01
CA ARG A 386 3.18 -3.46 29.72
C ARG A 386 3.15 -2.13 29.01
N ASN A 387 3.05 -2.16 27.68
CA ASN A 387 3.19 -0.99 26.81
C ASN A 387 1.88 -0.55 26.16
N ILE A 388 0.74 -1.13 26.57
CA ILE A 388 -0.58 -0.63 26.22
C ILE A 388 -0.74 0.75 26.84
N LYS A 389 -1.20 1.73 26.07
CA LYS A 389 -1.46 3.09 26.60
C LYS A 389 -2.47 3.09 27.74
N ASN A 390 -2.39 4.09 28.59
CA ASN A 390 -3.44 4.36 29.57
C ASN A 390 -4.81 4.42 28.89
N ASN A 391 -5.82 3.80 29.48
CA ASN A 391 -7.16 3.60 28.90
C ASN A 391 -7.20 2.74 27.62
N GLY A 392 -6.09 2.07 27.29
CA GLY A 392 -6.04 1.11 26.20
C GLY A 392 -6.77 -0.19 26.53
N THR A 393 -6.76 -1.14 25.60
CA THR A 393 -7.53 -2.38 25.74
C THR A 393 -6.71 -3.56 25.27
N LEU A 394 -6.78 -4.64 26.02
CA LEU A 394 -6.26 -5.95 25.65
C LEU A 394 -7.39 -6.82 25.10
N ILE A 395 -7.18 -7.47 23.96
CA ILE A 395 -8.13 -8.41 23.37
C ILE A 395 -7.57 -9.82 23.50
N LEU A 396 -8.28 -10.72 24.19
CA LEU A 396 -7.85 -12.05 24.53
C LEU A 396 -8.81 -13.13 24.05
N ASN A 397 -8.23 -14.26 23.62
CA ASN A 397 -8.96 -15.51 23.42
C ASN A 397 -9.29 -16.14 24.77
N ARG A 398 -10.59 -16.24 25.10
CA ARG A 398 -11.03 -16.83 26.37
C ARG A 398 -10.87 -18.35 26.42
N ASP A 399 -10.78 -19.00 25.26
CA ASP A 399 -10.60 -20.44 25.16
C ASP A 399 -9.12 -20.85 25.25
N ASP A 400 -8.19 -19.89 25.36
CA ASP A 400 -6.76 -20.16 25.48
C ASP A 400 -6.41 -20.66 26.89
N LYS A 401 -5.55 -21.67 26.98
CA LYS A 401 -5.09 -22.24 28.27
C LYS A 401 -4.46 -21.21 29.20
N PHE A 402 -3.85 -20.17 28.64
CA PHE A 402 -3.19 -19.09 29.38
C PHE A 402 -4.08 -17.86 29.59
N PHE A 403 -5.39 -17.96 29.28
CA PHE A 403 -6.32 -16.83 29.44
C PHE A 403 -6.25 -16.23 30.84
N ASN A 404 -6.37 -17.02 31.90
CA ASN A 404 -6.38 -16.55 33.28
C ASN A 404 -5.06 -15.84 33.63
N TYR A 405 -3.92 -16.39 33.22
CA TYR A 405 -2.59 -15.80 33.41
C TYR A 405 -2.51 -14.41 32.77
N LEU A 406 -2.87 -14.29 31.48
CA LEU A 406 -2.82 -13.03 30.74
C LEU A 406 -3.82 -12.00 31.28
N ASN A 407 -5.01 -12.44 31.65
CA ASN A 407 -6.05 -11.59 32.22
C ASN A 407 -5.63 -11.02 33.60
N ASN A 408 -4.97 -11.82 34.44
CA ASN A 408 -4.46 -11.35 35.74
C ASN A 408 -3.38 -10.28 35.55
N ILE A 409 -2.45 -10.47 34.59
CA ILE A 409 -1.45 -9.42 34.28
C ILE A 409 -2.13 -8.13 33.81
N ALA A 410 -3.18 -8.22 32.99
CA ALA A 410 -3.93 -7.05 32.52
C ALA A 410 -4.64 -6.33 33.69
N LYS A 411 -5.24 -7.10 34.62
CA LYS A 411 -5.89 -6.54 35.83
C LYS A 411 -4.88 -5.79 36.70
N LEU A 412 -3.70 -6.38 36.97
CA LEU A 412 -2.62 -5.73 37.75
C LEU A 412 -2.13 -4.42 37.10
N LYS A 413 -2.34 -4.25 35.80
CA LYS A 413 -1.99 -3.04 35.04
C LYS A 413 -3.19 -2.12 34.77
N ASN A 414 -4.33 -2.40 35.36
CA ASN A 414 -5.58 -1.66 35.13
C ASN A 414 -5.97 -1.56 33.62
N ILE A 415 -5.61 -2.58 32.84
CA ILE A 415 -5.92 -2.64 31.42
C ILE A 415 -7.27 -3.32 31.21
N LYS A 416 -8.17 -2.64 30.50
CA LYS A 416 -9.48 -3.19 30.13
C LYS A 416 -9.31 -4.39 29.19
N VAL A 417 -9.99 -5.50 29.48
CA VAL A 417 -9.97 -6.71 28.66
C VAL A 417 -11.27 -6.87 27.90
N ILE A 418 -11.19 -7.20 26.62
CA ILE A 418 -12.32 -7.67 25.79
C ILE A 418 -11.97 -9.08 25.33
N THR A 419 -12.92 -10.00 25.50
CA THR A 419 -12.72 -11.40 25.27
C THR A 419 -13.44 -11.90 24.03
N PHE A 420 -12.87 -12.91 23.35
CA PHE A 420 -13.53 -13.63 22.27
C PHE A 420 -13.31 -15.14 22.43
N GLY A 421 -14.25 -15.94 21.94
CA GLY A 421 -14.10 -17.39 22.01
C GLY A 421 -15.45 -18.15 21.89
N LYS A 422 -15.40 -19.46 22.16
CA LYS A 422 -16.56 -20.36 22.25
C LYS A 422 -17.24 -20.30 23.62
N SER A 423 -16.50 -19.85 24.65
CA SER A 423 -17.06 -19.71 25.99
C SER A 423 -18.24 -18.74 25.99
N LYS A 424 -19.37 -19.10 26.60
CA LYS A 424 -20.56 -18.27 26.75
C LYS A 424 -20.27 -16.93 27.45
N ARG A 425 -19.21 -16.89 28.28
CA ARG A 425 -18.75 -15.69 29.01
C ARG A 425 -17.89 -14.75 28.16
N SER A 426 -17.66 -15.07 26.88
CA SER A 426 -16.89 -14.19 25.98
C SER A 426 -17.73 -13.02 25.50
N ASP A 427 -17.12 -11.84 25.41
CA ASP A 427 -17.75 -10.62 24.88
C ASP A 427 -18.14 -10.76 23.40
N VAL A 428 -17.35 -11.51 22.64
CA VAL A 428 -17.64 -11.96 21.28
C VAL A 428 -17.70 -13.47 21.31
N HIS A 429 -18.91 -13.99 21.36
CA HIS A 429 -19.18 -15.41 21.60
C HIS A 429 -19.62 -16.13 20.33
N LEU A 430 -18.93 -17.21 19.98
CA LEU A 430 -19.34 -18.14 18.93
C LEU A 430 -20.47 -19.06 19.44
N ILE A 431 -21.69 -18.80 19.04
CA ILE A 431 -22.87 -19.58 19.46
C ILE A 431 -22.87 -20.93 18.74
N ARG A 432 -22.70 -20.93 17.41
CA ARG A 432 -22.83 -22.15 16.58
C ARG A 432 -21.92 -22.07 15.37
N ILE A 433 -21.37 -23.22 15.01
CA ILE A 433 -20.67 -23.42 13.74
C ILE A 433 -21.27 -24.65 13.04
N LYS A 434 -21.73 -24.47 11.80
CA LYS A 434 -22.14 -25.55 10.92
C LYS A 434 -21.27 -25.52 9.68
N LYS A 435 -20.85 -26.68 9.23
CA LYS A 435 -19.98 -26.87 8.08
C LYS A 435 -20.77 -27.39 6.89
N TYR A 436 -20.56 -26.82 5.72
CA TYR A 436 -21.16 -27.22 4.45
C TYR A 436 -20.04 -27.22 3.39
N GLY A 437 -19.36 -28.34 3.22
CA GLY A 437 -18.17 -28.44 2.38
C GLY A 437 -17.09 -27.47 2.84
N GLU A 438 -16.62 -26.61 1.92
CA GLU A 438 -15.60 -25.59 2.21
C GLU A 438 -16.15 -24.36 2.96
N ILE A 439 -17.47 -24.22 3.06
CA ILE A 439 -18.13 -23.09 3.71
C ILE A 439 -18.50 -23.45 5.14
N ARG A 440 -18.14 -22.59 6.08
CA ARG A 440 -18.62 -22.65 7.47
C ARG A 440 -19.62 -21.53 7.69
N LYS A 441 -20.85 -21.88 8.08
CA LYS A 441 -21.86 -20.94 8.57
C LYS A 441 -21.65 -20.80 10.07
N ILE A 442 -21.35 -19.58 10.54
CA ILE A 442 -21.11 -19.28 11.95
C ILE A 442 -22.15 -18.28 12.46
N ILE A 443 -22.61 -18.51 13.69
CA ILE A 443 -23.50 -17.61 14.42
C ILE A 443 -22.72 -17.07 15.60
N ILE A 444 -22.63 -15.76 15.70
CA ILE A 444 -21.80 -15.04 16.68
C ILE A 444 -22.68 -14.03 17.40
N ARG A 445 -22.55 -13.95 18.72
CA ARG A 445 -23.13 -12.89 19.54
C ARG A 445 -22.05 -11.82 19.84
N VAL A 446 -22.38 -10.57 19.54
CA VAL A 446 -21.56 -9.41 19.87
C VAL A 446 -22.44 -8.38 20.57
N LYS A 447 -22.28 -8.20 21.87
CA LYS A 447 -23.26 -7.48 22.70
C LYS A 447 -24.65 -8.13 22.54
N ASN A 448 -25.66 -7.33 22.22
CA ASN A 448 -27.03 -7.76 21.97
C ASN A 448 -27.32 -8.14 20.51
N THR A 449 -26.28 -8.13 19.64
CA THR A 449 -26.44 -8.39 18.20
C THR A 449 -26.00 -9.80 17.87
N ILE A 450 -26.85 -10.52 17.14
CA ILE A 450 -26.52 -11.83 16.56
C ILE A 450 -26.15 -11.65 15.09
N LEU A 451 -24.93 -12.08 14.74
CA LEU A 451 -24.39 -12.05 13.38
C LEU A 451 -24.38 -13.46 12.80
N LYS A 452 -24.88 -13.60 11.57
CA LYS A 452 -24.81 -14.83 10.79
C LYS A 452 -23.84 -14.62 9.63
N LEU A 453 -22.70 -15.32 9.63
CA LEU A 453 -21.64 -15.16 8.64
C LEU A 453 -21.40 -16.49 7.89
N LYS A 454 -21.00 -16.36 6.62
CA LYS A 454 -20.46 -17.46 5.81
C LYS A 454 -18.97 -17.21 5.66
N ILE A 455 -18.10 -18.11 6.11
CA ILE A 455 -16.66 -18.00 5.98
C ILE A 455 -16.11 -19.20 5.20
N LYS A 456 -15.08 -18.94 4.37
CA LYS A 456 -14.42 -19.97 3.58
C LYS A 456 -12.92 -19.91 3.85
N ASN A 457 -12.32 -21.03 4.29
CA ASN A 457 -10.87 -21.15 4.55
C ASN A 457 -10.29 -20.06 5.48
N ILE A 458 -11.10 -19.61 6.45
CA ILE A 458 -10.70 -18.62 7.43
C ILE A 458 -10.76 -19.24 8.82
N ASN A 459 -9.73 -18.96 9.63
CA ASN A 459 -9.78 -19.28 11.05
C ASN A 459 -10.85 -18.42 11.73
N PHE A 460 -11.88 -19.03 12.28
CA PHE A 460 -13.00 -18.32 12.91
C PHE A 460 -12.57 -17.51 14.12
N TYR A 461 -11.48 -17.88 14.84
CA TYR A 461 -10.93 -17.06 15.92
C TYR A 461 -10.43 -15.71 15.44
N ASN A 462 -9.87 -15.62 14.22
CA ASN A 462 -9.51 -14.34 13.64
C ASN A 462 -10.72 -13.46 13.32
N VAL A 463 -11.84 -14.09 12.93
CA VAL A 463 -13.14 -13.39 12.75
C VAL A 463 -13.63 -12.85 14.09
N LEU A 464 -13.64 -13.69 15.15
CA LEU A 464 -14.05 -13.27 16.49
C LEU A 464 -13.17 -12.14 17.04
N ALA A 465 -11.85 -12.25 16.90
CA ALA A 465 -10.90 -11.21 17.31
C ALA A 465 -11.13 -9.89 16.54
N SER A 466 -11.41 -9.97 15.23
CA SER A 466 -11.73 -8.80 14.42
C SER A 466 -13.01 -8.11 14.88
N LEU A 467 -14.05 -8.89 15.19
CA LEU A 467 -15.31 -8.36 15.74
C LEU A 467 -15.10 -7.72 17.13
N ALA A 468 -14.20 -8.27 17.96
CA ALA A 468 -13.81 -7.68 19.23
C ALA A 468 -13.15 -6.29 19.05
N VAL A 469 -12.29 -6.14 18.01
CA VAL A 469 -11.71 -4.84 17.64
C VAL A 469 -12.80 -3.87 17.20
N LEU A 470 -13.71 -4.28 16.28
CA LEU A 470 -14.79 -3.43 15.81
C LEU A 470 -15.73 -3.00 16.97
N LYS A 471 -16.04 -3.94 17.90
CA LYS A 471 -16.78 -3.65 19.14
C LYS A 471 -16.10 -2.56 19.96
N LYS A 472 -14.79 -2.68 20.20
CA LYS A 472 -14.04 -1.69 21.00
C LYS A 472 -13.99 -0.33 20.33
N LEU A 473 -13.88 -0.27 19.02
CA LEU A 473 -13.82 0.96 18.24
C LEU A 473 -15.20 1.56 17.95
N ASN A 474 -16.29 0.95 18.44
CA ASN A 474 -17.69 1.32 18.17
C ASN A 474 -18.00 1.45 16.67
N LEU A 475 -17.43 0.57 15.84
CA LEU A 475 -17.61 0.56 14.40
C LEU A 475 -18.79 -0.34 13.99
N ASP A 476 -19.48 0.04 12.91
CA ASP A 476 -20.64 -0.70 12.41
C ASP A 476 -20.23 -2.05 11.82
N PHE A 477 -20.74 -3.14 12.41
CA PHE A 477 -20.49 -4.51 11.94
C PHE A 477 -21.13 -4.79 10.58
N LYS A 478 -22.30 -4.19 10.28
CA LYS A 478 -23.06 -4.44 9.03
C LYS A 478 -22.25 -4.09 7.79
N LYS A 479 -21.47 -3.00 7.84
CA LYS A 479 -20.56 -2.61 6.75
C LYS A 479 -19.47 -3.63 6.43
N ASN A 480 -19.25 -4.58 7.34
CA ASN A 480 -18.13 -5.53 7.26
C ASN A 480 -18.56 -6.97 6.97
N ILE A 481 -19.86 -7.31 7.03
CA ILE A 481 -20.35 -8.69 6.88
C ILE A 481 -19.87 -9.31 5.55
N GLN A 482 -20.03 -8.60 4.44
CA GLN A 482 -19.63 -9.10 3.12
C GLN A 482 -18.12 -9.36 3.03
N MET A 483 -17.30 -8.59 3.76
CA MET A 483 -15.85 -8.75 3.73
C MET A 483 -15.40 -10.08 4.34
N PHE A 484 -16.10 -10.57 5.38
CA PHE A 484 -15.82 -11.89 5.95
C PHE A 484 -16.15 -13.02 4.97
N ASN A 485 -17.17 -12.84 4.12
CA ASN A 485 -17.56 -13.81 3.10
C ASN A 485 -16.57 -13.89 1.93
N THR A 486 -15.92 -12.78 1.60
CA THR A 486 -15.04 -12.63 0.43
C THR A 486 -13.55 -12.59 0.77
N PHE A 487 -13.20 -12.62 2.06
CA PHE A 487 -11.80 -12.60 2.49
C PHE A 487 -11.06 -13.82 1.96
N GLN A 488 -9.89 -13.58 1.36
CA GLN A 488 -8.98 -14.63 0.90
C GLN A 488 -7.73 -14.63 1.76
N PRO A 489 -7.25 -15.80 2.19
CA PRO A 489 -5.95 -15.93 2.83
C PRO A 489 -4.83 -15.40 1.93
N SER A 490 -3.77 -14.88 2.53
CA SER A 490 -2.58 -14.47 1.79
C SER A 490 -1.77 -15.68 1.29
N GLU A 491 -0.89 -15.44 0.33
CA GLU A 491 0.06 -16.43 -0.17
C GLU A 491 0.83 -17.11 0.95
N GLY A 492 1.01 -18.43 0.83
CA GLY A 492 1.65 -19.26 1.85
C GLY A 492 0.82 -19.53 3.11
N ARG A 493 -0.46 -19.15 3.16
CA ARG A 493 -1.29 -19.23 4.38
C ARG A 493 -2.71 -19.72 4.11
N GLY A 494 -2.83 -20.79 3.34
CA GLY A 494 -4.12 -21.40 2.98
C GLY A 494 -4.76 -20.82 1.72
N LYS A 495 -4.00 -20.09 0.90
CA LYS A 495 -4.49 -19.61 -0.40
C LYS A 495 -4.68 -20.79 -1.34
N ILE A 496 -5.84 -20.86 -1.98
CA ILE A 496 -6.17 -21.92 -2.93
C ILE A 496 -5.93 -21.41 -4.34
N TYR A 497 -5.12 -22.14 -5.09
CA TYR A 497 -4.89 -21.95 -6.52
C TYR A 497 -5.62 -23.04 -7.29
N LYS A 498 -6.43 -22.66 -8.28
CA LYS A 498 -7.01 -23.58 -9.24
C LYS A 498 -5.99 -23.80 -10.36
N ILE A 499 -5.50 -25.00 -10.49
CA ILE A 499 -4.51 -25.38 -11.49
C ILE A 499 -5.18 -26.30 -12.51
N LYS A 500 -4.98 -25.97 -13.79
CA LYS A 500 -5.35 -26.84 -14.92
C LYS A 500 -4.07 -27.35 -15.57
N ARG A 501 -3.82 -28.65 -15.44
CA ARG A 501 -2.64 -29.30 -16.02
C ARG A 501 -2.96 -30.74 -16.41
N TYR A 502 -2.37 -31.24 -17.47
CA TYR A 502 -2.61 -32.61 -17.98
C TYR A 502 -4.11 -32.93 -18.16
N LYS A 503 -4.89 -32.00 -18.74
CA LYS A 503 -6.34 -32.09 -18.93
C LYS A 503 -7.16 -32.28 -17.62
N LYS A 504 -6.51 -32.21 -16.46
CA LYS A 504 -7.15 -32.32 -15.12
C LYS A 504 -7.19 -30.96 -14.41
N ASN A 505 -8.23 -30.77 -13.59
CA ASN A 505 -8.37 -29.58 -12.72
C ASN A 505 -8.15 -30.02 -11.27
N PHE A 506 -7.21 -29.37 -10.58
CA PHE A 506 -7.02 -29.60 -9.15
C PHE A 506 -6.80 -28.28 -8.39
N ASN A 507 -6.97 -28.33 -7.08
CA ASN A 507 -6.75 -27.22 -6.19
C ASN A 507 -5.45 -27.42 -5.41
N LEU A 508 -4.52 -26.49 -5.52
CA LEU A 508 -3.33 -26.43 -4.69
C LEU A 508 -3.61 -25.50 -3.49
N ILE A 509 -3.46 -26.02 -2.28
CA ILE A 509 -3.57 -25.24 -1.04
C ILE A 509 -2.16 -24.88 -0.60
N ASP A 510 -1.83 -23.60 -0.62
CA ASP A 510 -0.49 -23.09 -0.33
C ASP A 510 -0.37 -22.71 1.16
N GLU A 511 0.31 -23.56 1.95
CA GLU A 511 0.66 -23.35 3.35
C GLU A 511 2.18 -23.20 3.56
N SER A 512 2.90 -22.76 2.53
CA SER A 512 4.36 -22.79 2.46
C SER A 512 5.09 -21.74 3.32
N TYR A 513 4.37 -20.78 3.92
CA TYR A 513 5.01 -19.63 4.60
C TYR A 513 5.70 -20.02 5.92
N ASN A 514 5.11 -20.91 6.71
CA ASN A 514 5.64 -21.31 8.01
C ASN A 514 5.10 -22.67 8.44
N ALA A 515 5.95 -23.52 8.96
CA ALA A 515 5.63 -24.89 9.37
C ALA A 515 6.05 -25.14 10.82
N ASN A 516 5.28 -24.62 11.79
CA ASN A 516 5.38 -25.08 13.17
C ASN A 516 4.36 -26.20 13.45
N PRO A 517 4.54 -27.06 14.48
CA PRO A 517 3.66 -28.20 14.75
C PRO A 517 2.17 -27.84 14.80
N SER A 518 1.82 -26.73 15.44
CA SER A 518 0.43 -26.27 15.55
C SER A 518 -0.15 -25.80 14.21
N SER A 519 0.65 -25.09 13.38
CA SER A 519 0.18 -24.62 12.07
C SER A 519 0.02 -25.78 11.10
N VAL A 520 0.95 -26.73 11.08
CA VAL A 520 0.88 -27.94 10.25
C VAL A 520 -0.33 -28.80 10.65
N LYS A 521 -0.52 -29.04 11.95
CA LYS A 521 -1.69 -29.77 12.45
C LYS A 521 -3.01 -29.12 12.03
N ASN A 522 -3.11 -27.79 12.12
CA ASN A 522 -4.28 -27.06 11.68
C ASN A 522 -4.51 -27.13 10.16
N ALA A 523 -3.44 -27.06 9.37
CA ALA A 523 -3.49 -27.21 7.92
C ALA A 523 -3.97 -28.62 7.53
N LEU A 524 -3.38 -29.66 8.11
CA LEU A 524 -3.77 -31.06 7.89
C LEU A 524 -5.23 -31.32 8.30
N ASN A 525 -5.65 -30.84 9.47
CA ASN A 525 -7.04 -30.95 9.90
C ASN A 525 -7.99 -30.24 8.92
N SER A 526 -7.62 -29.06 8.42
CA SER A 526 -8.42 -28.36 7.41
C SER A 526 -8.44 -29.11 6.07
N PHE A 527 -7.33 -29.71 5.67
CA PHE A 527 -7.20 -30.52 4.47
C PHE A 527 -7.98 -31.83 4.59
N SER A 528 -7.89 -32.53 5.74
CA SER A 528 -8.63 -33.78 6.00
C SER A 528 -10.15 -33.59 5.90
N GLU A 529 -10.62 -32.38 6.13
CA GLU A 529 -12.03 -32.03 6.09
C GLU A 529 -12.60 -31.82 4.66
N ILE A 530 -11.76 -31.76 3.62
CA ILE A 530 -12.19 -31.57 2.24
C ILE A 530 -12.70 -32.91 1.69
N LYS A 531 -13.97 -32.95 1.24
CA LYS A 531 -14.58 -34.12 0.60
C LYS A 531 -14.16 -34.18 -0.88
N LYS A 532 -12.94 -34.53 -1.18
CA LYS A 532 -12.42 -34.74 -2.55
C LYS A 532 -11.16 -35.60 -2.45
N ASP A 533 -10.79 -36.21 -3.57
CA ASP A 533 -9.51 -36.93 -3.65
C ASP A 533 -8.36 -36.02 -3.25
N LYS A 534 -7.47 -36.54 -2.41
CA LYS A 534 -6.39 -35.81 -1.77
C LYS A 534 -5.06 -36.47 -2.14
N PHE A 535 -4.09 -35.67 -2.56
CA PHE A 535 -2.74 -36.09 -2.91
C PHE A 535 -1.73 -35.29 -2.12
#